data_72aea169914fde5c199f8b8fe6126036
#
_entry.id   72aea169914fde5c199f8b8fe6126036
#
_cell.length_a   1.000
_cell.length_b   1.000
_cell.length_c   1.000
_cell.angle_alpha   90.00
_cell.angle_beta   90.00
_cell.angle_gamma   90.00
#
_symmetry.space_group_name_H-M   'P 1'
#
loop_
_entity.id
_entity.type
_entity.pdbx_description
1 polymer ?
#
loop_
_entity_poly.entity_id
_entity_poly.type
_entity_poly.pdbx_seq_one_letter_code
_entity_poly.pdbx_strand_id
1 'polypeptide(L)'
;YDNIAHMKGQMMAMGLAIDWSREVTTCAPDYYKWNQWLFLKMLQAGIAERRTQVVNWDPVDQTVLANEQVIDGRGWRSGAVIEKREIPGYYLKITQYADELLEHVHQHLPGWPERVKLMQENWIGKSEGVRFAFTHNIRGDAGEVIQGGRMYVFTTRPDTIMGVTFCAV
;
A
#
# COMPACT_ATOMS: atom_id res chain seq x y z
N TYR A 1 -18.55 4.55 23.29
CA TYR A 1 -19.59 5.59 23.12
C TYR A 1 -19.31 6.82 23.98
N ASP A 2 -18.75 6.68 25.18
CA ASP A 2 -18.47 7.80 26.10
C ASP A 2 -17.55 8.86 25.49
N ASN A 3 -16.53 8.43 24.75
CA ASN A 3 -15.63 9.35 24.04
C ASN A 3 -16.37 10.14 22.93
N ILE A 4 -17.33 9.53 22.25
CA ILE A 4 -18.16 10.21 21.25
C ILE A 4 -18.98 11.32 21.92
N ALA A 5 -19.66 10.99 23.01
CA ALA A 5 -20.45 11.95 23.76
C ALA A 5 -19.60 13.10 24.34
N HIS A 6 -18.40 12.77 24.84
CA HIS A 6 -17.45 13.76 25.34
C HIS A 6 -16.98 14.72 24.25
N MET A 7 -16.52 14.19 23.11
CA MET A 7 -16.06 15.00 21.96
C MET A 7 -17.19 15.88 21.41
N LYS A 8 -18.41 15.33 21.30
CA LYS A 8 -19.60 16.09 20.88
C LYS A 8 -19.86 17.27 21.83
N GLY A 9 -19.80 17.05 23.14
CA GLY A 9 -19.95 18.11 24.13
C GLY A 9 -18.90 19.21 23.96
N GLN A 10 -17.62 18.87 23.71
CA GLN A 10 -16.56 19.82 23.45
C GLN A 10 -16.81 20.64 22.17
N MET A 11 -17.22 19.99 21.07
CA MET A 11 -17.53 20.66 19.80
C MET A 11 -18.73 21.60 19.93
N MET A 12 -19.77 21.21 20.69
CA MET A 12 -20.91 22.06 20.98
C MET A 12 -20.50 23.27 21.81
N ALA A 13 -19.63 23.10 22.82
CA ALA A 13 -19.11 24.20 23.63
C ALA A 13 -18.28 25.20 22.82
N MET A 14 -17.62 24.76 21.74
CA MET A 14 -16.91 25.63 20.80
C MET A 14 -17.84 26.41 19.85
N GLY A 15 -19.14 26.15 19.88
CA GLY A 15 -20.11 26.83 19.03
C GLY A 15 -20.04 26.42 17.55
N LEU A 16 -19.56 25.20 17.24
CA LEU A 16 -19.49 24.71 15.87
C LEU A 16 -20.91 24.51 15.31
N ALA A 17 -21.17 25.06 14.13
CA ALA A 17 -22.46 24.95 13.44
C ALA A 17 -22.63 23.60 12.74
N ILE A 18 -22.80 22.54 13.55
CA ILE A 18 -22.97 21.17 13.09
C ILE A 18 -24.41 20.73 13.34
N ASP A 19 -25.02 20.12 12.33
CA ASP A 19 -26.33 19.48 12.48
C ASP A 19 -26.17 18.11 13.14
N TRP A 20 -26.32 18.09 14.47
CA TRP A 20 -26.16 16.89 15.29
C TRP A 20 -27.25 15.84 15.08
N SER A 21 -28.36 16.20 14.39
CA SER A 21 -29.39 15.21 14.04
C SER A 21 -28.91 14.24 12.94
N ARG A 22 -27.83 14.59 12.27
CA ARG A 22 -27.20 13.80 11.20
C ARG A 22 -25.91 13.10 11.67
N GLU A 23 -25.76 12.89 12.95
CA GLU A 23 -24.64 12.16 13.51
C GLU A 23 -24.60 10.72 13.00
N VAL A 24 -23.41 10.26 12.59
CA VAL A 24 -23.16 8.89 12.15
C VAL A 24 -22.07 8.28 13.00
N THR A 25 -22.38 7.16 13.64
CA THR A 25 -21.45 6.41 14.48
C THR A 25 -20.86 5.25 13.69
N THR A 26 -19.64 5.43 13.17
CA THR A 26 -19.01 4.45 12.24
C THR A 26 -18.64 3.13 12.89
N CYS A 27 -18.53 3.08 14.23
CA CYS A 27 -18.30 1.84 14.99
C CYS A 27 -19.58 1.08 15.34
N ALA A 28 -20.76 1.59 14.94
CA ALA A 28 -22.03 0.91 15.18
C ALA A 28 -22.30 -0.16 14.11
N PRO A 29 -22.92 -1.31 14.48
CA PRO A 29 -23.19 -2.41 13.56
C PRO A 29 -23.99 -2.02 12.31
N ASP A 30 -24.96 -1.13 12.46
CA ASP A 30 -25.80 -0.64 11.34
C ASP A 30 -25.03 0.22 10.36
N TYR A 31 -23.88 0.76 10.75
CA TYR A 31 -22.95 1.42 9.83
C TYR A 31 -21.94 0.44 9.25
N TYR A 32 -21.14 -0.25 10.08
CA TYR A 32 -20.03 -1.06 9.55
C TYR A 32 -20.47 -2.31 8.80
N LYS A 33 -21.72 -2.79 8.94
CA LYS A 33 -22.24 -3.87 8.08
C LYS A 33 -22.10 -3.57 6.59
N TRP A 34 -22.14 -2.29 6.19
CA TRP A 34 -21.99 -1.88 4.80
C TRP A 34 -20.54 -2.00 4.34
N ASN A 35 -19.57 -1.74 5.21
CA ASN A 35 -18.16 -1.99 4.94
C ASN A 35 -17.91 -3.50 4.75
N GLN A 36 -18.52 -4.32 5.59
CA GLN A 36 -18.44 -5.78 5.47
C GLN A 36 -19.09 -6.28 4.17
N TRP A 37 -20.24 -5.73 3.82
CA TRP A 37 -20.92 -6.05 2.56
C TRP A 37 -20.06 -5.67 1.35
N LEU A 38 -19.50 -4.47 1.33
CA LEU A 38 -18.61 -4.02 0.24
C LEU A 38 -17.38 -4.92 0.14
N PHE A 39 -16.75 -5.24 1.26
CA PHE A 39 -15.60 -6.15 1.27
C PHE A 39 -15.94 -7.52 0.68
N LEU A 40 -17.09 -8.11 1.03
CA LEU A 40 -17.55 -9.38 0.46
C LEU A 40 -17.78 -9.28 -1.05
N LYS A 41 -18.30 -8.15 -1.54
CA LYS A 41 -18.44 -7.92 -2.99
C LYS A 41 -17.08 -7.84 -3.68
N MET A 42 -16.10 -7.17 -3.08
CA MET A 42 -14.74 -7.11 -3.60
C MET A 42 -14.06 -8.50 -3.61
N LEU A 43 -14.29 -9.30 -2.58
CA LEU A 43 -13.77 -10.67 -2.50
C LEU A 43 -14.41 -11.56 -3.58
N GLN A 44 -15.74 -11.49 -3.76
CA GLN A 44 -16.47 -12.21 -4.81
C GLN A 44 -16.02 -11.81 -6.22
N ALA A 45 -15.70 -10.55 -6.43
CA ALA A 45 -15.19 -10.04 -7.70
C ALA A 45 -13.68 -10.35 -7.93
N GLY A 46 -13.01 -11.00 -6.98
CA GLY A 46 -11.59 -11.30 -7.07
C GLY A 46 -10.66 -10.08 -6.91
N ILE A 47 -11.20 -8.93 -6.50
CA ILE A 47 -10.44 -7.71 -6.22
C ILE A 47 -9.69 -7.85 -4.90
N ALA A 48 -10.33 -8.45 -3.89
CA ALA A 48 -9.69 -8.81 -2.64
C ALA A 48 -9.23 -10.26 -2.68
N GLU A 49 -8.04 -10.54 -2.13
CA GLU A 49 -7.51 -11.89 -1.99
C GLU A 49 -6.90 -12.08 -0.60
N ARG A 50 -6.92 -13.32 -0.10
CA ARG A 50 -6.24 -13.67 1.14
C ARG A 50 -4.87 -14.25 0.83
N ARG A 51 -3.83 -13.70 1.44
CA ARG A 51 -2.47 -14.24 1.34
C ARG A 51 -1.68 -13.93 2.61
N THR A 52 -0.62 -14.69 2.83
CA THR A 52 0.34 -14.42 3.92
C THR A 52 1.34 -13.37 3.47
N GLN A 53 1.70 -12.49 4.38
CA GLN A 53 2.77 -11.49 4.17
C GLN A 53 3.61 -11.31 5.42
N VAL A 54 4.82 -10.82 5.21
CA VAL A 54 5.69 -10.35 6.29
C VAL A 54 5.28 -8.94 6.71
N VAL A 55 4.96 -8.77 7.98
CA VAL A 55 4.56 -7.49 8.58
C VAL A 55 5.51 -7.07 9.69
N ASN A 56 5.50 -5.78 10.03
CA ASN A 56 6.17 -5.27 11.21
C ASN A 56 5.26 -5.53 12.42
N TRP A 57 5.69 -6.39 13.32
CA TRP A 57 4.95 -6.73 14.54
C TRP A 57 5.56 -6.05 15.75
N ASP A 58 4.75 -5.33 16.51
CA ASP A 58 5.12 -4.79 17.80
C ASP A 58 4.72 -5.81 18.90
N PRO A 59 5.69 -6.41 19.60
CA PRO A 59 5.39 -7.44 20.60
C PRO A 59 4.80 -6.89 21.89
N VAL A 60 4.98 -5.59 22.18
CA VAL A 60 4.44 -4.93 23.38
C VAL A 60 3.02 -4.47 23.14
N ASP A 61 2.78 -3.74 22.05
CA ASP A 61 1.43 -3.28 21.67
C ASP A 61 0.58 -4.39 21.03
N GLN A 62 1.19 -5.55 20.71
CA GLN A 62 0.55 -6.70 20.05
C GLN A 62 -0.22 -6.32 18.79
N THR A 63 0.40 -5.50 17.94
CA THR A 63 -0.23 -4.97 16.74
C THR A 63 0.73 -4.94 15.55
N VAL A 64 0.16 -4.89 14.35
CA VAL A 64 0.90 -4.66 13.11
C VAL A 64 1.13 -3.17 12.92
N LEU A 65 2.35 -2.79 12.59
CA LEU A 65 2.74 -1.42 12.31
C LEU A 65 2.98 -1.19 10.81
N ALA A 66 2.49 -0.07 10.30
CA ALA A 66 2.89 0.44 8.99
C ALA A 66 4.38 0.84 9.00
N ASN A 67 5.00 0.93 7.82
CA ASN A 67 6.43 1.27 7.74
C ASN A 67 6.73 2.64 8.38
N GLU A 68 5.83 3.60 8.25
CA GLU A 68 5.95 4.96 8.81
C GLU A 68 5.89 4.97 10.35
N GLN A 69 5.36 3.90 10.95
CA GLN A 69 5.25 3.73 12.39
C GLN A 69 6.48 3.02 13.00
N VAL A 70 7.45 2.68 12.17
CA VAL A 70 8.72 2.08 12.58
C VAL A 70 9.83 3.10 12.47
N ILE A 71 10.39 3.51 13.61
CA ILE A 71 11.47 4.49 13.71
C ILE A 71 12.69 3.79 14.27
N ASP A 72 13.80 3.79 13.53
CA ASP A 72 15.06 3.12 13.93
C ASP A 72 14.86 1.65 14.36
N GLY A 73 13.99 0.91 13.66
CA GLY A 73 13.67 -0.49 13.96
C GLY A 73 12.79 -0.70 15.18
N ARG A 74 12.18 0.37 15.72
CA ARG A 74 11.33 0.34 16.92
C ARG A 74 9.93 0.87 16.63
N GLY A 75 8.94 0.36 17.37
CA GLY A 75 7.58 0.87 17.33
C GLY A 75 7.51 2.32 17.84
N TRP A 76 6.86 3.19 17.07
CA TRP A 76 6.79 4.63 17.33
C TRP A 76 6.18 4.99 18.69
N ARG A 77 5.30 4.13 19.21
CA ARG A 77 4.58 4.33 20.48
C ARG A 77 5.20 3.55 21.63
N SER A 78 5.44 2.25 21.42
CA SER A 78 5.94 1.35 22.48
C SER A 78 7.44 1.49 22.72
N GLY A 79 8.23 1.91 21.71
CA GLY A 79 9.69 1.89 21.72
C GLY A 79 10.29 0.47 21.64
N ALA A 80 9.46 -0.58 21.55
CA ALA A 80 9.92 -1.95 21.43
C ALA A 80 10.61 -2.21 20.09
N VAL A 81 11.61 -3.08 20.07
CA VAL A 81 12.17 -3.59 18.82
C VAL A 81 11.09 -4.39 18.11
N ILE A 82 10.83 -4.05 16.85
CA ILE A 82 9.82 -4.75 16.06
C ILE A 82 10.34 -6.09 15.53
N GLU A 83 9.41 -7.01 15.37
CA GLU A 83 9.67 -8.33 14.78
C GLU A 83 9.08 -8.39 13.36
N LYS A 84 9.73 -9.13 12.46
CA LYS A 84 9.12 -9.51 11.20
C LYS A 84 8.34 -10.80 11.39
N ARG A 85 7.02 -10.75 11.18
CA ARG A 85 6.14 -11.92 11.30
C ARG A 85 5.36 -12.15 10.01
N GLU A 86 5.20 -13.41 9.66
CA GLU A 86 4.28 -13.81 8.60
C GLU A 86 2.87 -13.94 9.16
N ILE A 87 1.96 -13.12 8.65
CA ILE A 87 0.54 -13.13 9.08
C ILE A 87 -0.35 -13.22 7.86
N PRO A 88 -1.37 -14.10 7.88
CA PRO A 88 -2.39 -14.12 6.82
C PRO A 88 -3.23 -12.85 6.90
N GLY A 89 -3.40 -12.19 5.77
CA GLY A 89 -4.17 -10.96 5.64
C GLY A 89 -4.91 -10.89 4.33
N TYR A 90 -5.66 -9.81 4.12
CA TYR A 90 -6.33 -9.53 2.88
C TYR A 90 -5.63 -8.41 2.11
N TYR A 91 -5.57 -8.57 0.79
CA TYR A 91 -4.96 -7.63 -0.15
C TYR A 91 -5.96 -7.23 -1.20
N LEU A 92 -5.89 -5.96 -1.59
CA LEU A 92 -6.64 -5.44 -2.72
C LEU A 92 -5.71 -5.36 -3.94
N LYS A 93 -6.12 -5.96 -5.05
CA LYS A 93 -5.35 -5.97 -6.30
C LYS A 93 -5.47 -4.63 -7.03
N ILE A 94 -5.15 -3.53 -6.36
CA ILE A 94 -5.35 -2.17 -6.88
C ILE A 94 -4.51 -1.87 -8.11
N THR A 95 -3.35 -2.51 -8.26
CA THR A 95 -2.42 -2.28 -9.37
C THR A 95 -2.97 -2.72 -10.73
N GLN A 96 -3.95 -3.62 -10.76
CA GLN A 96 -4.61 -4.02 -12.01
C GLN A 96 -5.42 -2.89 -12.66
N TYR A 97 -5.76 -1.86 -11.88
CA TYR A 97 -6.51 -0.69 -12.35
C TYR A 97 -5.62 0.53 -12.65
N ALA A 98 -4.29 0.39 -12.52
CA ALA A 98 -3.37 1.53 -12.62
C ALA A 98 -3.47 2.25 -13.97
N ASP A 99 -3.48 1.51 -15.08
CA ASP A 99 -3.59 2.10 -16.43
C ASP A 99 -4.95 2.77 -16.65
N GLU A 100 -6.04 2.12 -16.24
CA GLU A 100 -7.40 2.67 -16.34
C GLU A 100 -7.55 3.95 -15.50
N LEU A 101 -7.03 3.94 -14.27
CA LEU A 101 -7.05 5.11 -13.39
C LEU A 101 -6.24 6.28 -13.99
N LEU A 102 -5.09 5.99 -14.57
CA LEU A 102 -4.26 7.02 -15.21
C LEU A 102 -4.97 7.64 -16.42
N GLU A 103 -5.57 6.82 -17.28
CA GLU A 103 -6.39 7.28 -18.40
C GLU A 103 -7.53 8.19 -17.94
N HIS A 104 -8.25 7.76 -16.90
CA HIS A 104 -9.34 8.56 -16.34
C HIS A 104 -8.89 9.89 -15.75
N VAL A 105 -7.73 9.94 -15.09
CA VAL A 105 -7.13 11.19 -14.58
C VAL A 105 -6.91 12.18 -15.72
N HIS A 106 -6.45 11.72 -16.88
CA HIS A 106 -6.17 12.58 -18.03
C HIS A 106 -7.43 12.99 -18.81
N GLN A 107 -8.38 12.07 -19.01
CA GLN A 107 -9.43 12.23 -19.99
C GLN A 107 -10.83 12.44 -19.40
N HIS A 108 -11.11 11.90 -18.22
CA HIS A 108 -12.47 11.79 -17.70
C HIS A 108 -12.76 12.58 -16.42
N LEU A 109 -11.81 13.38 -15.95
CA LEU A 109 -11.96 14.22 -14.75
C LEU A 109 -11.83 15.72 -15.05
N PRO A 110 -12.68 16.31 -15.93
CA PRO A 110 -12.52 17.70 -16.33
C PRO A 110 -12.77 18.71 -15.20
N GLY A 111 -13.52 18.32 -14.18
CA GLY A 111 -13.80 19.15 -13.00
C GLY A 111 -12.73 19.10 -11.90
N TRP A 112 -11.69 18.30 -12.07
CA TRP A 112 -10.62 18.21 -11.08
C TRP A 112 -9.55 19.30 -11.33
N PRO A 113 -9.03 19.94 -10.26
CA PRO A 113 -7.91 20.87 -10.40
C PRO A 113 -6.67 20.18 -10.97
N GLU A 114 -5.96 20.85 -11.87
CA GLU A 114 -4.76 20.29 -12.53
C GLU A 114 -3.70 19.83 -11.53
N ARG A 115 -3.51 20.57 -10.42
CA ARG A 115 -2.59 20.18 -9.35
C ARG A 115 -2.93 18.81 -8.76
N VAL A 116 -4.22 18.51 -8.58
CA VAL A 116 -4.68 17.23 -8.03
C VAL A 116 -4.45 16.11 -9.05
N LYS A 117 -4.75 16.34 -10.33
CA LYS A 117 -4.47 15.38 -11.40
C LYS A 117 -3.00 15.02 -11.46
N LEU A 118 -2.11 16.02 -11.42
CA LEU A 118 -0.66 15.81 -11.41
C LEU A 118 -0.19 15.00 -10.20
N MET A 119 -0.77 15.24 -9.02
CA MET A 119 -0.46 14.45 -7.81
C MET A 119 -0.88 12.99 -7.98
N GLN A 120 -2.04 12.71 -8.56
CA GLN A 120 -2.52 11.35 -8.83
C GLN A 120 -1.66 10.64 -9.89
N GLU A 121 -1.31 11.32 -10.97
CA GLU A 121 -0.41 10.81 -12.00
C GLU A 121 0.94 10.41 -11.42
N ASN A 122 1.56 11.30 -10.64
CA ASN A 122 2.84 11.03 -9.98
C ASN A 122 2.74 9.87 -8.97
N TRP A 123 1.60 9.72 -8.30
CA TRP A 123 1.36 8.62 -7.37
C TRP A 123 1.23 7.27 -8.07
N ILE A 124 0.51 7.23 -9.21
CA ILE A 124 0.40 6.02 -10.05
C ILE A 124 1.77 5.66 -10.62
N GLY A 125 2.55 6.66 -11.06
CA GLY A 125 3.95 6.54 -11.37
C GLY A 125 4.24 5.58 -12.52
N LYS A 126 3.47 5.64 -13.64
CA LYS A 126 3.75 4.82 -14.83
C LYS A 126 5.15 5.11 -15.35
N SER A 127 5.96 4.06 -15.47
CA SER A 127 7.28 4.13 -16.07
C SER A 127 7.41 3.10 -17.19
N GLU A 128 8.09 3.49 -18.25
CA GLU A 128 8.43 2.62 -19.38
C GLU A 128 9.93 2.36 -19.39
N GLY A 129 10.32 1.14 -19.72
CA GLY A 129 11.71 0.77 -19.73
C GLY A 129 11.95 -0.55 -20.45
N VAL A 130 13.20 -0.99 -20.44
CA VAL A 130 13.65 -2.21 -21.10
C VAL A 130 14.06 -3.23 -20.05
N ARG A 131 13.54 -4.45 -20.19
CA ARG A 131 14.00 -5.61 -19.45
C ARG A 131 14.93 -6.42 -20.33
N PHE A 132 16.14 -6.66 -19.85
CA PHE A 132 17.14 -7.49 -20.53
C PHE A 132 17.87 -8.37 -19.51
N ALA A 133 18.75 -9.26 -19.99
CA ALA A 133 19.50 -10.16 -19.13
C ALA A 133 21.00 -10.04 -19.38
N PHE A 134 21.77 -9.97 -18.31
CA PHE A 134 23.18 -10.30 -18.33
C PHE A 134 23.37 -11.81 -18.21
N THR A 135 24.31 -12.37 -18.96
CA THR A 135 24.70 -13.78 -18.81
C THR A 135 25.71 -13.92 -17.67
N HIS A 136 25.58 -14.99 -16.91
CA HIS A 136 26.50 -15.32 -15.83
C HIS A 136 26.72 -16.83 -15.71
N ASN A 137 27.72 -17.21 -14.92
CA ASN A 137 28.07 -18.59 -14.65
C ASN A 137 28.04 -18.92 -13.14
N ILE A 138 27.18 -18.18 -12.40
CA ILE A 138 27.01 -18.33 -10.96
C ILE A 138 26.30 -19.66 -10.73
N ARG A 139 26.86 -20.47 -9.81
CA ARG A 139 26.33 -21.80 -9.44
C ARG A 139 25.80 -21.77 -8.03
N GLY A 140 24.70 -22.47 -7.82
CA GLY A 140 24.16 -22.76 -6.51
C GLY A 140 24.95 -23.84 -5.78
N ASP A 141 24.54 -24.14 -4.55
CA ASP A 141 25.21 -25.09 -3.66
C ASP A 141 25.22 -26.53 -4.25
N ALA A 142 24.25 -26.89 -5.06
CA ALA A 142 24.16 -28.18 -5.77
C ALA A 142 24.91 -28.20 -7.11
N GLY A 143 25.60 -27.11 -7.48
CA GLY A 143 26.40 -26.99 -8.70
C GLY A 143 25.61 -26.59 -9.96
N GLU A 144 24.29 -26.40 -9.86
CA GLU A 144 23.44 -25.91 -10.93
C GLU A 144 23.71 -24.43 -11.24
N VAL A 145 23.50 -24.02 -12.49
CA VAL A 145 23.61 -22.61 -12.87
C VAL A 145 22.33 -21.89 -12.47
N ILE A 146 22.42 -20.91 -11.56
CA ILE A 146 21.28 -20.16 -11.03
C ILE A 146 20.54 -19.44 -12.19
N GLN A 147 19.19 -19.53 -12.18
CA GLN A 147 18.31 -18.91 -13.18
C GLN A 147 18.69 -19.18 -14.65
N GLY A 148 19.28 -20.35 -14.94
CA GLY A 148 19.73 -20.70 -16.30
C GLY A 148 20.82 -19.80 -16.85
N GLY A 149 21.63 -19.17 -16.01
CA GLY A 149 22.73 -18.31 -16.39
C GLY A 149 22.30 -16.91 -16.86
N ARG A 150 21.10 -16.46 -16.49
CA ARG A 150 20.56 -15.16 -16.89
C ARG A 150 20.12 -14.36 -15.68
N MET A 151 20.72 -13.19 -15.45
CA MET A 151 20.31 -12.22 -14.45
C MET A 151 19.51 -11.13 -15.16
N TYR A 152 18.21 -11.11 -14.90
CA TYR A 152 17.30 -10.12 -15.49
C TYR A 152 17.36 -8.82 -14.71
N VAL A 153 17.51 -7.72 -15.45
CA VAL A 153 17.45 -6.35 -14.92
C VAL A 153 16.43 -5.54 -15.71
N PHE A 154 15.89 -4.53 -15.06
CA PHE A 154 15.01 -3.55 -15.69
C PHE A 154 15.61 -2.16 -15.52
N THR A 155 15.55 -1.35 -16.57
CA THR A 155 15.99 0.05 -16.54
C THR A 155 15.05 0.94 -17.34
N THR A 156 14.83 2.16 -16.87
CA THR A 156 14.19 3.24 -17.62
C THR A 156 15.21 4.00 -18.49
N ARG A 157 16.50 3.70 -18.34
CA ARG A 157 17.60 4.35 -19.07
C ARG A 157 18.47 3.31 -19.79
N PRO A 158 17.94 2.64 -20.84
CA PRO A 158 18.69 1.63 -21.60
C PRO A 158 19.92 2.21 -22.32
N ASP A 159 19.92 3.52 -22.59
CA ASP A 159 21.04 4.26 -23.18
C ASP A 159 22.30 4.25 -22.29
N THR A 160 22.18 3.99 -21.01
CA THR A 160 23.30 3.96 -20.05
C THR A 160 23.90 2.57 -19.83
N ILE A 161 23.39 1.53 -20.52
CA ILE A 161 23.78 0.13 -20.28
C ILE A 161 25.29 -0.09 -20.48
N MET A 162 25.93 0.65 -21.39
CA MET A 162 27.37 0.56 -21.65
C MET A 162 28.24 1.05 -20.49
N GLY A 163 27.63 1.75 -19.52
CA GLY A 163 28.32 2.19 -18.31
C GLY A 163 28.28 1.16 -17.17
N VAL A 164 27.61 0.02 -17.36
CA VAL A 164 27.52 -1.03 -16.31
C VAL A 164 28.84 -1.77 -16.20
N THR A 165 29.44 -1.74 -15.02
CA THR A 165 30.74 -2.37 -14.74
C THR A 165 30.64 -3.57 -13.82
N PHE A 166 29.58 -3.64 -12.97
CA PHE A 166 29.33 -4.77 -12.09
C PHE A 166 27.84 -4.87 -11.75
N CYS A 167 27.44 -6.07 -11.28
CA CYS A 167 26.12 -6.32 -10.68
C CYS A 167 26.33 -7.02 -9.36
N ALA A 168 25.54 -6.62 -8.35
CA ALA A 168 25.49 -7.29 -7.04
C ALA A 168 24.14 -8.02 -6.90
N VAL A 169 24.16 -9.21 -6.30
CA VAL A 169 23.01 -10.06 -5.96
C VAL A 169 23.03 -10.38 -4.46
#